data_19a461a944b0fb42db2366e8c297dee5
#
_entry.id   19a461a944b0fb42db2366e8c297dee5
#
_cell.length_a   1.000
_cell.length_b   1.000
_cell.length_c   1.000
_cell.angle_alpha   90.00
_cell.angle_beta   90.00
_cell.angle_gamma   90.00
#
_symmetry.space_group_name_H-M   'P 1'
#
loop_
_entity.id
_entity.type
_entity.pdbx_description
1 polymer ?
#
loop_
_entity_poly.entity_id
_entity_poly.type
_entity_poly.pdbx_seq_one_letter_code
_entity_poly.pdbx_strand_id
1 'polypeptide(L)'
;EICACLVGSEMCIRDSCCVITLYDPTSRSIGAVHAGWRGTASGIALKAAVSMMSCYGADPYTLRAAISPSIGKCCFETDSDVADAFFALLDPAMDERIEKRGDKYHIDLKAINRLWLLRAGIDPSRIDVHPDCTKCHPERYWSHRAMGDRRGGMAAMICLTEDAL
;
A
#
# COMPACT_ATOMS: atom_id res chain seq x y z
N GLU A 1 -3.92 -10.93 -3.34
CA GLU A 1 -4.92 -11.50 -2.41
C GLU A 1 -5.37 -10.40 -1.46
N ILE A 2 -6.68 -10.20 -1.37
CA ILE A 2 -7.29 -9.37 -0.35
C ILE A 2 -7.48 -10.27 0.86
N CYS A 3 -6.64 -10.13 1.89
CA CYS A 3 -6.99 -10.60 3.21
C CYS A 3 -7.69 -9.43 3.91
N ALA A 4 -9.00 -9.37 3.79
CA ALA A 4 -9.82 -8.55 4.66
C ALA A 4 -10.41 -9.48 5.70
N CYS A 5 -9.91 -9.44 6.91
CA CYS A 5 -10.50 -10.09 8.06
C CYS A 5 -10.98 -9.07 9.08
N LEU A 6 -12.05 -9.44 9.67
CA LEU A 6 -12.75 -8.72 10.70
C LEU A 6 -12.51 -9.39 12.01
N VAL A 7 -12.25 -8.67 13.02
CA VAL A 7 -12.13 -9.17 14.39
C VAL A 7 -10.98 -10.17 14.53
N GLY A 8 -9.83 -9.67 14.91
CA GLY A 8 -8.66 -10.51 15.12
C GLY A 8 -7.37 -9.74 14.85
N SER A 9 -6.38 -10.44 14.40
CA SER A 9 -5.11 -9.91 13.93
C SER A 9 -4.95 -10.20 12.45
N GLU A 10 -4.53 -9.19 11.67
CA GLU A 10 -4.19 -9.35 10.27
C GLU A 10 -2.69 -9.26 10.06
N MET A 11 -2.15 -10.18 9.29
CA MET A 11 -0.73 -10.25 8.98
C MET A 11 -0.51 -10.36 7.47
N CYS A 12 0.28 -9.44 6.92
CA CYS A 12 0.74 -9.51 5.54
C CYS A 12 2.26 -9.64 5.52
N ILE A 13 2.77 -10.76 5.00
CA ILE A 13 4.20 -11.04 4.90
C ILE A 13 4.64 -10.79 3.45
N ARG A 14 5.44 -9.74 3.23
CA ARG A 14 6.04 -9.46 1.93
C ARG A 14 7.31 -8.63 2.07
N ASP A 15 8.20 -8.73 1.10
CA ASP A 15 9.55 -8.18 1.22
C ASP A 15 9.60 -6.71 0.78
N SER A 16 9.55 -6.26 -0.34
CA SER A 16 9.74 -4.86 -0.75
C SER A 16 8.45 -4.16 -1.19
N CYS A 17 7.32 -4.87 -1.20
CA CYS A 17 6.05 -4.36 -1.64
C CYS A 17 5.37 -3.52 -0.56
N CYS A 18 4.51 -2.60 -0.96
CA CYS A 18 3.67 -1.87 -0.01
C CYS A 18 2.70 -2.83 0.70
N VAL A 19 2.56 -2.65 2.00
CA VAL A 19 1.43 -3.16 2.76
C VAL A 19 0.62 -1.96 3.22
N ILE A 20 -0.69 -2.06 3.12
CA ILE A 20 -1.61 -1.02 3.59
C ILE A 20 -2.43 -1.64 4.70
N THR A 21 -2.40 -1.02 5.87
CA THR A 21 -3.27 -1.33 6.98
C THR A 21 -4.36 -0.27 7.08
N LEU A 22 -5.56 -0.71 7.45
CA LEU A 22 -6.75 0.10 7.57
C LEU A 22 -7.38 -0.13 8.95
N TYR A 23 -7.88 0.92 9.56
CA TYR A 23 -8.60 0.86 10.82
C TYR A 23 -9.75 1.86 10.83
N ASP A 24 -10.93 1.39 11.15
CA ASP A 24 -12.08 2.25 11.44
C ASP A 24 -12.49 2.14 12.91
N PRO A 25 -12.37 3.22 13.68
CA PRO A 25 -12.76 3.22 15.09
C PRO A 25 -14.29 3.11 15.28
N THR A 26 -15.08 3.53 14.30
CA THR A 26 -16.56 3.54 14.40
C THR A 26 -17.13 2.13 14.29
N SER A 27 -16.75 1.41 13.23
CA SER A 27 -17.17 0.00 13.05
C SER A 27 -16.28 -0.98 13.80
N ARG A 28 -15.17 -0.51 14.39
CA ARG A 28 -14.15 -1.33 15.04
C ARG A 28 -13.64 -2.45 14.13
N SER A 29 -13.46 -2.11 12.86
CA SER A 29 -12.94 -3.02 11.85
C SER A 29 -11.50 -2.69 11.45
N ILE A 30 -10.75 -3.72 11.13
CA ILE A 30 -9.37 -3.61 10.65
C ILE A 30 -9.22 -4.33 9.31
N GLY A 31 -8.25 -3.91 8.52
CA GLY A 31 -7.91 -4.56 7.26
C GLY A 31 -6.42 -4.44 6.97
N ALA A 32 -5.88 -5.41 6.25
CA ALA A 32 -4.53 -5.37 5.73
C ALA A 32 -4.50 -5.90 4.30
N VAL A 33 -3.80 -5.19 3.40
CA VAL A 33 -3.66 -5.62 2.01
C VAL A 33 -2.24 -5.48 1.50
N HIS A 34 -1.83 -6.44 0.70
CA HIS A 34 -0.56 -6.40 -0.03
C HIS A 34 -0.75 -5.66 -1.36
N ALA A 35 -0.12 -4.50 -1.48
CA ALA A 35 -0.16 -3.64 -2.65
C ALA A 35 1.18 -3.68 -3.42
N GLY A 36 1.51 -4.82 -4.01
CA GLY A 36 2.54 -4.90 -5.04
C GLY A 36 2.11 -4.14 -6.29
N TRP A 37 2.97 -3.98 -7.30
CA TRP A 37 2.66 -3.15 -8.46
C TRP A 37 1.37 -3.56 -9.19
N ARG A 38 1.10 -4.87 -9.35
CA ARG A 38 -0.17 -5.36 -9.96
C ARG A 38 -1.38 -5.01 -9.11
N GLY A 39 -1.29 -5.20 -7.79
CA GLY A 39 -2.33 -4.80 -6.85
C GLY A 39 -2.57 -3.29 -6.87
N THR A 40 -1.50 -2.50 -6.88
CA THR A 40 -1.57 -1.04 -6.98
C THR A 40 -2.25 -0.59 -8.28
N ALA A 41 -1.84 -1.14 -9.43
CA ALA A 41 -2.47 -0.84 -10.72
C ALA A 41 -3.95 -1.25 -10.75
N SER A 42 -4.32 -2.36 -10.10
CA SER A 42 -5.73 -2.81 -10.01
C SER A 42 -6.56 -2.06 -8.97
N GLY A 43 -6.00 -1.08 -8.25
CA GLY A 43 -6.71 -0.30 -7.23
C GLY A 43 -6.99 -1.05 -5.94
N ILE A 44 -6.08 -1.94 -5.51
CA ILE A 44 -6.29 -2.80 -4.31
C ILE A 44 -6.59 -1.98 -3.05
N ALA A 45 -5.94 -0.81 -2.89
CA ALA A 45 -6.16 0.08 -1.75
C ALA A 45 -7.60 0.62 -1.70
N LEU A 46 -8.13 1.07 -2.85
CA LEU A 46 -9.53 1.49 -2.99
C LEU A 46 -10.47 0.32 -2.69
N LYS A 47 -10.22 -0.85 -3.29
CA LYS A 47 -11.07 -2.03 -3.11
C LYS A 47 -11.12 -2.48 -1.66
N ALA A 48 -9.99 -2.42 -0.93
CA ALA A 48 -9.95 -2.76 0.49
C ALA A 48 -10.78 -1.79 1.33
N ALA A 49 -10.64 -0.48 1.13
CA ALA A 49 -11.43 0.53 1.82
C ALA A 49 -12.93 0.36 1.53
N VAL A 50 -13.31 0.18 0.26
CA VAL A 50 -14.71 -0.07 -0.14
C VAL A 50 -15.25 -1.36 0.48
N SER A 51 -14.45 -2.42 0.56
CA SER A 51 -14.85 -3.66 1.23
C SER A 51 -15.12 -3.44 2.72
N MET A 52 -14.29 -2.65 3.41
CA MET A 52 -14.52 -2.31 4.80
C MET A 52 -15.83 -1.53 4.99
N MET A 53 -16.10 -0.57 4.10
CA MET A 53 -17.36 0.19 4.11
C MET A 53 -18.58 -0.70 3.87
N SER A 54 -18.52 -1.54 2.83
CA SER A 54 -19.68 -2.34 2.41
C SER A 54 -19.97 -3.54 3.30
N CYS A 55 -18.92 -4.21 3.78
CA CYS A 55 -19.09 -5.45 4.55
C CYS A 55 -19.17 -5.19 6.07
N TYR A 56 -18.60 -4.07 6.55
CA TYR A 56 -18.39 -3.85 7.98
C TYR A 56 -18.91 -2.51 8.46
N GLY A 57 -19.47 -1.73 7.56
CA GLY A 57 -20.06 -0.44 7.91
C GLY A 57 -19.00 0.60 8.29
N ALA A 58 -17.75 0.45 7.85
CA ALA A 58 -16.72 1.44 8.08
C ALA A 58 -17.10 2.79 7.47
N ASP A 59 -16.81 3.87 8.18
CA ASP A 59 -17.09 5.23 7.73
C ASP A 59 -15.83 5.82 7.08
N PRO A 60 -15.87 6.26 5.81
CA PRO A 60 -14.72 6.87 5.14
C PRO A 60 -14.20 8.11 5.88
N TYR A 61 -15.05 8.82 6.62
CA TYR A 61 -14.66 9.99 7.40
C TYR A 61 -13.90 9.66 8.69
N THR A 62 -14.00 8.44 9.20
CA THR A 62 -13.29 7.98 10.40
C THR A 62 -12.18 6.97 10.08
N LEU A 63 -12.25 6.35 8.91
CA LEU A 63 -11.28 5.36 8.44
C LEU A 63 -9.87 5.95 8.39
N ARG A 64 -8.92 5.22 8.95
CA ARG A 64 -7.49 5.55 8.96
C ARG A 64 -6.73 4.53 8.14
N ALA A 65 -5.69 4.98 7.47
CA ALA A 65 -4.83 4.12 6.66
C ALA A 65 -3.36 4.39 6.94
N ALA A 66 -2.55 3.33 6.93
CA ALA A 66 -1.09 3.46 6.99
C ALA A 66 -0.46 2.64 5.85
N ILE A 67 0.45 3.28 5.11
CA ILE A 67 1.23 2.67 4.04
C ILE A 67 2.64 2.39 4.57
N SER A 68 3.03 1.11 4.58
CA SER A 68 4.29 0.63 5.16
C SER A 68 5.53 1.16 4.45
N PRO A 69 6.73 1.05 5.09
CA PRO A 69 7.99 1.08 4.36
C PRO A 69 7.95 0.11 3.20
N SER A 70 8.42 0.54 2.03
CA SER A 70 8.45 -0.27 0.81
C SER A 70 9.49 0.28 -0.16
N ILE A 71 9.69 -0.37 -1.29
CA ILE A 71 10.56 0.19 -2.32
C ILE A 71 10.01 1.55 -2.79
N GLY A 72 10.83 2.59 -2.71
CA GLY A 72 10.46 3.95 -3.13
C GLY A 72 10.69 4.19 -4.62
N LYS A 73 10.13 5.28 -5.15
CA LYS A 73 10.33 5.75 -6.55
C LYS A 73 11.81 5.80 -6.94
N CYS A 74 12.69 6.18 -5.99
CA CYS A 74 14.13 6.25 -6.21
C CYS A 74 14.75 4.93 -6.69
N CYS A 75 14.15 3.79 -6.30
CA CYS A 75 14.69 2.46 -6.51
C CYS A 75 13.76 1.48 -7.25
N PHE A 76 12.49 1.82 -7.39
CA PHE A 76 11.53 0.99 -8.12
C PHE A 76 11.60 1.29 -9.62
N GLU A 77 12.71 0.84 -10.20
CA GLU A 77 12.96 0.87 -11.64
C GLU A 77 12.30 -0.34 -12.31
N THR A 78 11.61 -0.10 -13.43
CA THR A 78 10.84 -1.11 -14.17
C THR A 78 10.96 -0.91 -15.68
N ASP A 79 10.57 -1.92 -16.44
CA ASP A 79 10.39 -1.84 -17.88
C ASP A 79 9.03 -1.20 -18.24
N SER A 80 8.79 -0.99 -19.54
CA SER A 80 7.59 -0.32 -20.03
C SER A 80 6.32 -1.09 -19.71
N ASP A 81 6.36 -2.44 -19.70
CA ASP A 81 5.21 -3.29 -19.42
C ASP A 81 4.53 -2.97 -18.06
N VAL A 82 5.34 -2.63 -17.06
CA VAL A 82 4.83 -2.21 -15.75
C VAL A 82 4.27 -0.80 -15.81
N ALA A 83 4.96 0.13 -16.47
CA ALA A 83 4.49 1.51 -16.62
C ALA A 83 3.19 1.57 -17.44
N ASP A 84 3.10 0.80 -18.53
CA ASP A 84 1.93 0.72 -19.40
C ASP A 84 0.67 0.26 -18.64
N ALA A 85 0.82 -0.61 -17.64
CA ALA A 85 -0.30 -1.02 -16.79
C ALA A 85 -0.89 0.15 -15.97
N PHE A 86 -0.10 1.17 -15.66
CA PHE A 86 -0.58 2.39 -14.99
C PHE A 86 -1.10 3.40 -16.00
N PHE A 87 -0.43 3.60 -17.13
CA PHE A 87 -0.90 4.50 -18.20
C PHE A 87 -2.24 4.06 -18.78
N ALA A 88 -2.50 2.75 -18.82
CA ALA A 88 -3.80 2.21 -19.24
C ALA A 88 -4.98 2.64 -18.33
N LEU A 89 -4.72 3.19 -17.14
CA LEU A 89 -5.75 3.75 -16.27
C LEU A 89 -6.25 5.11 -16.75
N LEU A 90 -5.54 5.75 -17.69
CA LEU A 90 -5.85 7.07 -18.28
C LEU A 90 -6.04 8.15 -17.20
N ASP A 91 -5.16 8.17 -16.23
CA ASP A 91 -5.25 8.99 -15.03
C ASP A 91 -4.03 9.91 -14.86
N PRO A 92 -4.13 11.19 -15.22
CA PRO A 92 -3.03 12.13 -15.16
C PRO A 92 -2.37 12.23 -13.76
N ALA A 93 -3.18 12.13 -12.70
CA ALA A 93 -2.64 12.21 -11.34
C ALA A 93 -1.76 10.99 -10.99
N MET A 94 -2.00 9.84 -11.61
CA MET A 94 -1.12 8.67 -11.48
C MET A 94 0.09 8.78 -12.39
N ASP A 95 -0.07 9.30 -13.59
CA ASP A 95 1.03 9.47 -14.55
C ASP A 95 2.12 10.38 -14.00
N GLU A 96 1.77 11.44 -13.25
CA GLU A 96 2.72 12.29 -12.53
C GLU A 96 3.61 11.54 -11.51
N ARG A 97 3.20 10.37 -11.08
CA ARG A 97 3.96 9.52 -10.14
C ARG A 97 4.92 8.57 -10.85
N ILE A 98 4.95 8.60 -12.18
CA ILE A 98 5.79 7.79 -13.04
C ILE A 98 6.81 8.70 -13.74
N GLU A 99 8.07 8.38 -13.62
CA GLU A 99 9.17 9.14 -14.23
C GLU A 99 9.95 8.26 -15.18
N LYS A 100 10.08 8.68 -16.43
CA LYS A 100 10.94 8.00 -17.41
C LYS A 100 12.38 8.46 -17.21
N ARG A 101 13.29 7.50 -17.05
CA ARG A 101 14.74 7.73 -16.96
C ARG A 101 15.46 6.83 -17.96
N GLY A 102 15.89 7.41 -19.09
CA GLY A 102 16.42 6.63 -20.22
C GLY A 102 15.37 5.66 -20.75
N ASP A 103 15.70 4.38 -20.80
CA ASP A 103 14.80 3.31 -21.29
C ASP A 103 13.95 2.68 -20.18
N LYS A 104 14.09 3.15 -18.94
CA LYS A 104 13.37 2.61 -17.77
C LYS A 104 12.40 3.62 -17.19
N TYR A 105 11.51 3.11 -16.33
CA TYR A 105 10.52 3.90 -15.59
C TYR A 105 10.73 3.74 -14.09
N HIS A 106 10.54 4.83 -13.36
CA HIS A 106 10.55 4.86 -11.91
C HIS A 106 9.16 5.22 -11.40
N ILE A 107 8.55 4.33 -10.61
CA ILE A 107 7.14 4.45 -10.22
C ILE A 107 7.03 4.63 -8.71
N ASP A 108 6.23 5.61 -8.27
CA ASP A 108 5.92 5.83 -6.86
C ASP A 108 4.67 5.06 -6.44
N LEU A 109 4.84 3.78 -6.08
CA LEU A 109 3.73 2.93 -5.65
C LEU A 109 3.04 3.44 -4.38
N LYS A 110 3.79 4.07 -3.45
CA LYS A 110 3.21 4.64 -2.23
C LYS A 110 2.29 5.80 -2.55
N ALA A 111 2.75 6.72 -3.41
CA ALA A 111 1.94 7.86 -3.83
C ALA A 111 0.69 7.43 -4.61
N ILE A 112 0.79 6.41 -5.48
CA ILE A 112 -0.37 5.88 -6.22
C ILE A 112 -1.37 5.21 -5.26
N ASN A 113 -0.90 4.40 -4.30
CA ASN A 113 -1.79 3.81 -3.30
C ASN A 113 -2.46 4.88 -2.43
N ARG A 114 -1.75 5.96 -2.09
CA ARG A 114 -2.34 7.11 -1.40
C ARG A 114 -3.45 7.76 -2.23
N LEU A 115 -3.27 7.92 -3.54
CA LEU A 115 -4.33 8.43 -4.44
C LEU A 115 -5.58 7.53 -4.42
N TRP A 116 -5.39 6.21 -4.44
CA TRP A 116 -6.51 5.27 -4.33
C TRP A 116 -7.29 5.40 -3.00
N LEU A 117 -6.58 5.61 -1.89
CA LEU A 117 -7.21 5.82 -0.58
C LEU A 117 -7.98 7.16 -0.52
N LEU A 118 -7.43 8.21 -1.11
CA LEU A 118 -8.12 9.51 -1.25
C LEU A 118 -9.40 9.37 -2.07
N ARG A 119 -9.39 8.57 -3.14
CA ARG A 119 -10.58 8.29 -3.96
C ARG A 119 -11.62 7.43 -3.25
N ALA A 120 -11.22 6.66 -2.26
CA ALA A 120 -12.13 5.97 -1.37
C ALA A 120 -12.85 6.93 -0.40
N GLY A 121 -12.49 8.22 -0.38
CA GLY A 121 -13.06 9.23 0.50
C GLY A 121 -12.36 9.39 1.84
N ILE A 122 -11.21 8.75 2.04
CA ILE A 122 -10.43 8.88 3.28
C ILE A 122 -9.78 10.26 3.32
N ASP A 123 -9.92 10.95 4.46
CA ASP A 123 -9.33 12.26 4.67
C ASP A 123 -7.79 12.21 4.55
N PRO A 124 -7.15 13.16 3.83
CA PRO A 124 -5.69 13.18 3.68
C PRO A 124 -4.90 13.15 4.98
N SER A 125 -5.44 13.74 6.06
CA SER A 125 -4.83 13.77 7.39
C SER A 125 -4.90 12.43 8.14
N ARG A 126 -5.67 11.47 7.60
CA ARG A 126 -5.83 10.12 8.16
C ARG A 126 -5.08 9.05 7.36
N ILE A 127 -4.24 9.46 6.41
CA ILE A 127 -3.42 8.57 5.60
C ILE A 127 -1.95 8.80 5.92
N ASP A 128 -1.37 7.92 6.70
CA ASP A 128 0.05 7.92 7.00
C ASP A 128 0.83 7.18 5.91
N VAL A 129 1.91 7.79 5.42
CA VAL A 129 2.79 7.18 4.42
C VAL A 129 4.21 7.14 4.98
N HIS A 130 4.75 5.94 5.19
CA HIS A 130 6.12 5.81 5.66
C HIS A 130 7.11 6.30 4.59
N PRO A 131 8.05 7.22 4.92
CA PRO A 131 8.93 7.83 3.93
C PRO A 131 10.01 6.89 3.40
N ASP A 132 10.48 5.92 4.21
CA ASP A 132 11.64 5.11 3.89
C ASP A 132 11.46 4.23 2.65
N CYS A 133 12.55 4.15 1.87
CA CYS A 133 12.72 3.17 0.81
C CYS A 133 13.49 1.95 1.37
N THR A 134 12.91 0.77 1.29
CA THR A 134 13.51 -0.45 1.82
C THR A 134 14.84 -0.83 1.15
N LYS A 135 15.03 -0.45 -0.13
CA LYS A 135 16.31 -0.69 -0.83
C LYS A 135 17.40 0.30 -0.39
N CYS A 136 17.03 1.54 -0.05
CA CYS A 136 17.98 2.55 0.43
C CYS A 136 18.44 2.32 1.87
N HIS A 137 17.65 1.57 2.65
CA HIS A 137 17.91 1.29 4.08
C HIS A 137 17.99 -0.21 4.35
N PRO A 138 18.97 -0.93 3.74
CA PRO A 138 19.11 -2.37 3.91
C PRO A 138 19.51 -2.80 5.32
N GLU A 139 20.02 -1.88 6.14
CA GLU A 139 20.34 -2.07 7.56
C GLU A 139 19.08 -2.16 8.45
N ARG A 140 17.93 -1.69 7.95
CA ARG A 140 16.65 -1.63 8.70
C ARG A 140 15.59 -2.54 8.11
N TYR A 141 15.64 -2.77 6.78
CA TYR A 141 14.60 -3.47 6.04
C TYR A 141 15.17 -4.56 5.14
N TRP A 142 14.45 -5.65 5.04
CA TRP A 142 14.70 -6.63 3.99
C TRP A 142 14.24 -6.09 2.63
N SER A 143 15.06 -6.26 1.62
CA SER A 143 14.75 -5.80 0.26
C SER A 143 15.22 -6.81 -0.78
N HIS A 144 14.29 -7.35 -1.56
CA HIS A 144 14.62 -8.23 -2.68
C HIS A 144 15.56 -7.55 -3.69
N ARG A 145 15.31 -6.27 -3.98
CA ARG A 145 16.13 -5.48 -4.92
C ARG A 145 17.55 -5.20 -4.41
N ALA A 146 17.78 -5.21 -3.11
CA ALA A 146 19.10 -5.03 -2.52
C ALA A 146 19.83 -6.35 -2.29
N MET A 147 19.13 -7.41 -1.87
CA MET A 147 19.71 -8.62 -1.30
C MET A 147 19.46 -9.89 -2.13
N GLY A 148 18.55 -9.82 -3.12
CA GLY A 148 18.14 -10.98 -3.91
C GLY A 148 17.53 -12.07 -3.00
N ASP A 149 17.86 -13.33 -3.28
CA ASP A 149 17.32 -14.50 -2.55
C ASP A 149 17.87 -14.67 -1.13
N ARG A 150 18.88 -13.89 -0.74
CA ARG A 150 19.46 -13.90 0.62
C ARG A 150 18.68 -13.07 1.62
N ARG A 151 17.57 -12.43 1.20
CA ARG A 151 16.73 -11.64 2.10
C ARG A 151 15.92 -12.52 3.04
N GLY A 152 15.60 -11.97 4.22
CA GLY A 152 14.51 -12.47 5.06
C GLY A 152 13.15 -11.90 4.63
N GLY A 153 12.13 -12.08 5.49
CA GLY A 153 10.79 -11.53 5.29
C GLY A 153 10.50 -10.39 6.28
N MET A 154 9.60 -9.50 5.88
CA MET A 154 9.00 -8.49 6.74
C MET A 154 7.50 -8.76 6.84
N ALA A 155 6.92 -8.47 8.00
CA ALA A 155 5.49 -8.57 8.23
C ALA A 155 4.94 -7.23 8.72
N ALA A 156 3.76 -6.87 8.25
CA ALA A 156 2.93 -5.84 8.86
C ALA A 156 1.72 -6.52 9.52
N MET A 157 1.45 -6.14 10.74
CA MET A 157 0.34 -6.69 11.52
C MET A 157 -0.49 -5.56 12.09
N ILE A 158 -1.80 -5.77 12.15
CA ILE A 158 -2.75 -4.89 12.83
C ILE A 158 -3.69 -5.77 13.65
N CYS A 159 -3.99 -5.36 14.87
CA CYS A 159 -4.93 -6.06 15.73
C CYS A 159 -5.75 -5.05 16.56
N LEU A 160 -6.94 -5.44 16.94
CA LEU A 160 -7.73 -4.75 17.95
C LEU A 160 -7.30 -5.26 19.33
N THR A 161 -7.05 -4.34 20.25
CA THR A 161 -6.79 -4.66 21.66
C THR A 161 -8.06 -4.50 22.50
N GLU A 162 -8.13 -5.18 23.63
CA GLU A 162 -9.27 -5.09 24.55
C GLU A 162 -9.44 -3.69 25.13
N ASP A 163 -8.35 -2.94 25.30
CA ASP A 163 -8.37 -1.56 25.78
C ASP A 163 -8.96 -0.56 24.77
N ALA A 164 -9.25 -1.01 23.54
CA ALA A 164 -10.00 -0.26 22.53
C ALA A 164 -11.53 -0.52 22.60
N LEU A 165 -11.98 -1.14 23.70
CA LEU A 165 -13.38 -1.44 23.98
C LEU A 165 -14.09 -0.25 24.64
#